data_3c5369039acd7b8763ec346ef176a6c8
#
_entry.id   3c5369039acd7b8763ec346ef176a6c8
#
_cell.length_a   1.000
_cell.length_b   1.000
_cell.length_c   1.000
_cell.angle_alpha   90.00
_cell.angle_beta   90.00
_cell.angle_gamma   90.00
#
_symmetry.space_group_name_H-M   'P 1'
#
loop_
_entity.id
_entity.type
_entity.pdbx_description
1 polymer ?
#
loop_
_entity_poly.entity_id
_entity_poly.type
_entity_poly.pdbx_seq_one_letter_code
_entity_poly.pdbx_strand_id
1 'polypeptide(L)'
;MMNYPLLLTDFMIRAARFYPQTEIVSVYPGGVFRYTYGDWYKRTCQLAHALGSLGVKKGDRVASFALNNHRHFELYFGVPGVGAVLHTLNIRLSQEHLVYIVNHAGDRIIFLDEDLFFLLEPVMDKLKTVERYVILSQTGKMPATKLSPAVLYDDLIKDFPEQYDFPMDTNENDPCLICYTSATTGDPKGVVYSHRGLVMHSYAATATLHPQEGEAIMLIVPMFHANAWGAPFVCPMLGLKPVLPGRQTLDMKTICTMITAEKVTYAYGVPTIWMMLHQYLEAGGEHDFSSVRFFASGGSALPIHLMESFEKKYGVPMVQGYGATETSPLVTISFPKSHMKNLSVDEKIKIKATAGVPIAGLQVKLMTTEGKEAQMNGKDMGEVLVRGPWIASEYYKDPETSSRIFKDGWFHTGDIGTMNEEGYITLVDRVKEIIKSAGEWISSIDLENTIMQHPKVLEAAVIGIPHEKWQERPCACVVPKPEHKDALKKEEIIKFLETKVAKWWLPDEVVFLNEIPKTSVGKFSKKDLRKIVFPMLNVKAFGK
;
A
#
# COMPACT_ATOMS: atom_id res chain seq x y z
N MET A 1 22.32 -19.42 23.10
CA MET A 1 20.92 -19.02 22.89
C MET A 1 20.20 -20.12 22.13
N MET A 2 18.88 -20.30 22.35
CA MET A 2 18.09 -21.27 21.60
C MET A 2 18.07 -20.90 20.11
N ASN A 3 18.15 -21.90 19.25
CA ASN A 3 17.85 -21.78 17.83
C ASN A 3 16.33 -21.95 17.64
N TYR A 4 15.57 -20.86 17.74
CA TYR A 4 14.10 -20.84 17.66
C TYR A 4 13.69 -20.02 16.43
N PRO A 5 12.92 -20.59 15.49
CA PRO A 5 12.59 -19.91 14.24
C PRO A 5 11.57 -18.79 14.45
N LEU A 6 11.68 -17.73 13.67
CA LEU A 6 10.73 -16.61 13.65
C LEU A 6 9.55 -16.95 12.72
N LEU A 7 8.43 -17.39 13.29
CA LEU A 7 7.26 -17.83 12.52
C LEU A 7 6.05 -16.93 12.75
N LEU A 8 5.26 -16.68 11.71
CA LEU A 8 3.99 -15.93 11.82
C LEU A 8 2.97 -16.65 12.71
N THR A 9 3.02 -17.99 12.78
CA THR A 9 2.15 -18.80 13.63
C THR A 9 2.28 -18.47 15.10
N ASP A 10 3.46 -18.02 15.56
CA ASP A 10 3.65 -17.59 16.95
C ASP A 10 2.76 -16.39 17.33
N PHE A 11 2.52 -15.46 16.39
CA PHE A 11 1.62 -14.33 16.61
C PHE A 11 0.18 -14.81 16.80
N MET A 12 -0.24 -15.77 15.99
CA MET A 12 -1.57 -16.37 16.05
C MET A 12 -1.80 -17.14 17.36
N ILE A 13 -0.85 -18.01 17.72
CA ILE A 13 -0.90 -18.80 18.96
C ILE A 13 -0.90 -17.86 20.17
N ARG A 14 -0.07 -16.79 20.13
CA ARG A 14 -0.02 -15.77 21.16
C ARG A 14 -1.37 -15.07 21.33
N ALA A 15 -2.00 -14.63 20.23
CA ALA A 15 -3.29 -13.95 20.27
C ALA A 15 -4.37 -14.85 20.90
N ALA A 16 -4.46 -16.09 20.44
CA ALA A 16 -5.42 -17.06 20.98
C ALA A 16 -5.21 -17.35 22.47
N ARG A 17 -3.95 -17.37 22.93
CA ARG A 17 -3.62 -17.70 24.31
C ARG A 17 -3.78 -16.52 25.28
N PHE A 18 -3.37 -15.31 24.88
CA PHE A 18 -3.27 -14.17 25.79
C PHE A 18 -4.34 -13.10 25.55
N TYR A 19 -4.95 -13.08 24.35
CA TYR A 19 -5.97 -12.12 23.97
C TYR A 19 -7.22 -12.78 23.36
N PRO A 20 -7.68 -13.94 23.88
CA PRO A 20 -8.75 -14.73 23.24
C PRO A 20 -10.07 -13.98 23.11
N GLN A 21 -10.29 -12.93 23.92
CA GLN A 21 -11.53 -12.15 23.94
C GLN A 21 -11.48 -10.88 23.06
N THR A 22 -10.29 -10.52 22.55
CA THR A 22 -10.20 -9.35 21.66
C THR A 22 -10.95 -9.62 20.36
N GLU A 23 -11.81 -8.68 19.98
CA GLU A 23 -12.65 -8.80 18.79
C GLU A 23 -11.90 -8.56 17.50
N ILE A 24 -12.34 -9.24 16.46
CA ILE A 24 -12.07 -8.95 15.05
C ILE A 24 -13.39 -8.51 14.43
N VAL A 25 -13.40 -7.35 13.79
CA VAL A 25 -14.61 -6.70 13.28
C VAL A 25 -14.56 -6.63 11.76
N SER A 26 -15.53 -7.25 11.08
CA SER A 26 -15.70 -7.15 9.63
C SER A 26 -16.98 -6.40 9.28
N VAL A 27 -16.85 -5.36 8.44
CA VAL A 27 -17.97 -4.52 8.02
C VAL A 27 -18.50 -5.01 6.68
N TYR A 28 -19.82 -5.20 6.61
CA TYR A 28 -20.52 -5.65 5.41
C TYR A 28 -21.65 -4.70 5.03
N PRO A 29 -22.15 -4.72 3.81
CA PRO A 29 -23.40 -4.06 3.49
C PRO A 29 -24.52 -4.57 4.40
N GLY A 30 -25.10 -3.67 5.19
CA GLY A 30 -26.20 -3.98 6.10
C GLY A 30 -25.83 -4.52 7.48
N GLY A 31 -24.53 -4.59 7.84
CA GLY A 31 -24.18 -5.04 9.19
C GLY A 31 -22.69 -5.19 9.48
N VAL A 32 -22.44 -5.68 10.68
CA VAL A 32 -21.08 -5.93 11.18
C VAL A 32 -21.02 -7.35 11.71
N PHE A 33 -20.05 -8.12 11.26
CA PHE A 33 -19.71 -9.42 11.82
C PHE A 33 -18.60 -9.26 12.85
N ARG A 34 -18.75 -9.93 13.99
CA ARG A 34 -17.79 -9.92 15.09
C ARG A 34 -17.50 -11.34 15.54
N TYR A 35 -16.26 -11.62 15.80
CA TYR A 35 -15.79 -12.81 16.49
C TYR A 35 -14.47 -12.48 17.20
N THR A 36 -13.98 -13.39 18.03
CA THR A 36 -12.81 -13.15 18.86
C THR A 36 -11.55 -13.78 18.28
N TYR A 37 -10.35 -13.43 18.80
CA TYR A 37 -9.14 -14.17 18.47
C TYR A 37 -9.20 -15.64 18.85
N GLY A 38 -9.97 -15.99 19.89
CA GLY A 38 -10.22 -17.39 20.23
C GLY A 38 -10.99 -18.12 19.11
N ASP A 39 -12.05 -17.50 18.59
CA ASP A 39 -12.83 -18.05 17.48
C ASP A 39 -12.03 -18.07 16.17
N TRP A 40 -11.29 -17.00 15.88
CA TRP A 40 -10.40 -16.90 14.74
C TRP A 40 -9.36 -18.03 14.72
N TYR A 41 -8.74 -18.32 15.86
CA TYR A 41 -7.76 -19.41 15.98
C TYR A 41 -8.38 -20.77 15.64
N LYS A 42 -9.55 -21.09 16.23
CA LYS A 42 -10.27 -22.32 15.95
C LYS A 42 -10.58 -22.50 14.47
N ARG A 43 -11.12 -21.45 13.84
CA ARG A 43 -11.43 -21.45 12.40
C ARG A 43 -10.17 -21.56 11.54
N THR A 44 -9.06 -20.94 11.97
CA THR A 44 -7.77 -21.07 11.28
C THR A 44 -7.18 -22.49 11.40
N CYS A 45 -7.39 -23.17 12.53
CA CYS A 45 -7.05 -24.60 12.68
C CYS A 45 -7.91 -25.47 11.74
N GLN A 46 -9.21 -25.22 11.66
CA GLN A 46 -10.10 -25.92 10.71
C GLN A 46 -9.68 -25.68 9.26
N LEU A 47 -9.28 -24.45 8.92
CA LEU A 47 -8.72 -24.11 7.59
C LEU A 47 -7.44 -24.90 7.31
N ALA A 48 -6.55 -25.06 8.28
CA ALA A 48 -5.31 -25.82 8.11
C ALA A 48 -5.60 -27.28 7.76
N HIS A 49 -6.55 -27.93 8.45
CA HIS A 49 -7.00 -29.29 8.10
C HIS A 49 -7.64 -29.33 6.70
N ALA A 50 -8.48 -28.35 6.37
CA ALA A 50 -9.15 -28.28 5.07
C ALA A 50 -8.13 -28.14 3.93
N LEU A 51 -7.08 -27.32 4.08
CA LEU A 51 -5.99 -27.20 3.11
C LEU A 51 -5.27 -28.54 2.90
N GLY A 52 -5.01 -29.28 3.99
CA GLY A 52 -4.46 -30.63 3.91
C GLY A 52 -5.36 -31.59 3.14
N SER A 53 -6.70 -31.56 3.38
CA SER A 53 -7.68 -32.39 2.66
C SER A 53 -7.78 -32.07 1.17
N LEU A 54 -7.47 -30.81 0.79
CA LEU A 54 -7.37 -30.36 -0.60
C LEU A 54 -6.00 -30.71 -1.24
N GLY A 55 -5.13 -31.43 -0.52
CA GLY A 55 -3.81 -31.85 -1.00
C GLY A 55 -2.80 -30.70 -1.12
N VAL A 56 -2.99 -29.60 -0.39
CA VAL A 56 -2.01 -28.50 -0.31
C VAL A 56 -0.76 -29.00 0.41
N LYS A 57 0.38 -28.75 -0.18
CA LYS A 57 1.71 -29.14 0.35
C LYS A 57 2.55 -27.90 0.63
N LYS A 58 3.61 -28.10 1.42
CA LYS A 58 4.63 -27.08 1.65
C LYS A 58 5.14 -26.49 0.31
N GLY A 59 5.13 -25.16 0.23
CA GLY A 59 5.56 -24.41 -0.95
C GLY A 59 4.51 -24.27 -2.06
N ASP A 60 3.32 -24.90 -1.95
CA ASP A 60 2.21 -24.64 -2.88
C ASP A 60 1.70 -23.21 -2.73
N ARG A 61 1.27 -22.59 -3.83
CA ARG A 61 0.65 -21.28 -3.80
C ARG A 61 -0.87 -21.44 -3.72
N VAL A 62 -1.41 -20.79 -2.70
CA VAL A 62 -2.85 -20.66 -2.47
C VAL A 62 -3.20 -19.19 -2.60
N ALA A 63 -4.04 -18.87 -3.58
CA ALA A 63 -4.38 -17.48 -3.86
C ALA A 63 -5.60 -17.00 -3.07
N SER A 64 -5.60 -15.72 -2.69
CA SER A 64 -6.77 -14.99 -2.20
C SER A 64 -7.15 -13.87 -3.16
N PHE A 65 -8.41 -13.84 -3.59
CA PHE A 65 -8.99 -12.78 -4.41
C PHE A 65 -10.12 -12.14 -3.60
N ALA A 66 -9.73 -11.37 -2.58
CA ALA A 66 -10.63 -10.93 -1.53
C ALA A 66 -10.33 -9.52 -1.01
N LEU A 67 -11.35 -8.88 -0.48
CA LEU A 67 -11.28 -7.62 0.25
C LEU A 67 -10.86 -7.86 1.71
N ASN A 68 -10.75 -6.78 2.49
CA ASN A 68 -10.40 -6.86 3.90
C ASN A 68 -11.58 -7.38 4.73
N ASN A 69 -11.61 -8.67 4.99
CA ASN A 69 -12.62 -9.32 5.82
C ASN A 69 -12.00 -10.43 6.69
N HIS A 70 -12.77 -10.96 7.63
CA HIS A 70 -12.28 -11.94 8.59
C HIS A 70 -11.81 -13.26 7.94
N ARG A 71 -12.45 -13.74 6.85
CA ARG A 71 -12.02 -14.96 6.15
C ARG A 71 -10.69 -14.76 5.44
N HIS A 72 -10.48 -13.60 4.83
CA HIS A 72 -9.18 -13.22 4.27
C HIS A 72 -8.11 -13.15 5.36
N PHE A 73 -8.47 -12.64 6.55
CA PHE A 73 -7.57 -12.58 7.70
C PHE A 73 -7.21 -14.00 8.22
N GLU A 74 -8.13 -14.98 8.19
CA GLU A 74 -7.85 -16.39 8.47
C GLU A 74 -6.83 -16.98 7.50
N LEU A 75 -6.93 -16.67 6.20
CA LEU A 75 -5.96 -17.13 5.17
C LEU A 75 -4.53 -16.64 5.42
N TYR A 76 -4.35 -15.44 5.97
CA TYR A 76 -3.04 -14.84 6.27
C TYR A 76 -2.20 -15.66 7.25
N PHE A 77 -2.85 -16.52 8.03
CA PHE A 77 -2.19 -17.39 9.02
C PHE A 77 -2.36 -18.86 8.72
N GLY A 78 -3.54 -19.26 8.25
CA GLY A 78 -3.80 -20.67 7.93
C GLY A 78 -2.96 -21.20 6.78
N VAL A 79 -2.78 -20.42 5.70
CA VAL A 79 -1.98 -20.84 4.56
C VAL A 79 -0.48 -20.90 4.89
N PRO A 80 0.15 -19.85 5.44
CA PRO A 80 1.54 -19.94 5.89
C PRO A 80 1.75 -20.97 7.01
N GLY A 81 0.75 -21.16 7.86
CA GLY A 81 0.80 -22.09 8.99
C GLY A 81 1.00 -23.56 8.57
N VAL A 82 0.52 -23.96 7.41
CA VAL A 82 0.76 -25.30 6.84
C VAL A 82 1.99 -25.35 5.93
N GLY A 83 2.79 -24.26 5.89
CA GLY A 83 3.99 -24.15 5.05
C GLY A 83 3.71 -23.86 3.57
N ALA A 84 2.48 -23.52 3.22
CA ALA A 84 2.11 -23.03 1.89
C ALA A 84 2.35 -21.52 1.75
N VAL A 85 2.27 -21.00 0.55
CA VAL A 85 2.51 -19.58 0.24
C VAL A 85 1.20 -18.90 -0.13
N LEU A 86 0.76 -17.93 0.66
CA LEU A 86 -0.41 -17.12 0.34
C LEU A 86 -0.07 -16.12 -0.76
N HIS A 87 -0.76 -16.22 -1.91
CA HIS A 87 -0.68 -15.24 -2.99
C HIS A 87 -1.88 -14.30 -2.94
N THR A 88 -1.67 -13.06 -2.54
CA THR A 88 -2.74 -12.07 -2.48
C THR A 88 -2.92 -11.38 -3.83
N LEU A 89 -3.99 -11.73 -4.54
CA LEU A 89 -4.31 -11.21 -5.88
C LEU A 89 -4.91 -9.82 -5.80
N ASN A 90 -4.32 -8.87 -6.51
CA ASN A 90 -4.87 -7.52 -6.59
C ASN A 90 -6.12 -7.51 -7.48
N ILE A 91 -7.28 -7.30 -6.88
CA ILE A 91 -8.61 -7.32 -7.52
C ILE A 91 -8.82 -6.21 -8.57
N ARG A 92 -7.92 -5.24 -8.65
CA ARG A 92 -7.98 -4.09 -9.55
C ARG A 92 -7.08 -4.22 -10.78
N LEU A 93 -6.43 -5.37 -10.95
CA LEU A 93 -5.63 -5.66 -12.15
C LEU A 93 -6.52 -5.86 -13.37
N SER A 94 -5.96 -5.60 -14.55
CA SER A 94 -6.60 -6.02 -15.81
C SER A 94 -6.70 -7.55 -15.87
N GLN A 95 -7.64 -8.06 -16.66
CA GLN A 95 -7.79 -9.50 -16.88
C GLN A 95 -6.48 -10.15 -17.38
N GLU A 96 -5.76 -9.47 -18.26
CA GLU A 96 -4.47 -9.93 -18.78
C GLU A 96 -3.43 -10.10 -17.67
N HIS A 97 -3.26 -9.08 -16.83
CA HIS A 97 -2.34 -9.15 -15.70
C HIS A 97 -2.79 -10.17 -14.64
N LEU A 98 -4.09 -10.32 -14.41
CA LEU A 98 -4.63 -11.32 -13.50
C LEU A 98 -4.28 -12.75 -13.97
N VAL A 99 -4.51 -13.05 -15.24
CA VAL A 99 -4.13 -14.33 -15.86
C VAL A 99 -2.62 -14.56 -15.76
N TYR A 100 -1.84 -13.51 -16.04
CA TYR A 100 -0.39 -13.59 -15.96
C TYR A 100 0.09 -13.97 -14.54
N ILE A 101 -0.32 -13.22 -13.50
CA ILE A 101 0.18 -13.45 -12.14
C ILE A 101 -0.25 -14.81 -11.58
N VAL A 102 -1.49 -15.26 -11.84
CA VAL A 102 -1.98 -16.56 -11.39
C VAL A 102 -1.17 -17.71 -12.00
N ASN A 103 -0.96 -17.67 -13.32
CA ASN A 103 -0.20 -18.70 -14.02
C ASN A 103 1.31 -18.63 -13.71
N HIS A 104 1.87 -17.42 -13.58
CA HIS A 104 3.28 -17.21 -13.25
C HIS A 104 3.61 -17.69 -11.82
N ALA A 105 2.75 -17.39 -10.84
CA ALA A 105 2.85 -17.91 -9.49
C ALA A 105 2.61 -19.43 -9.48
N GLY A 106 1.71 -19.93 -10.31
CA GLY A 106 1.28 -21.32 -10.33
C GLY A 106 0.30 -21.61 -9.20
N ASP A 107 -0.70 -20.75 -9.04
CA ASP A 107 -1.73 -20.88 -8.01
C ASP A 107 -2.59 -22.11 -8.24
N ARG A 108 -2.78 -22.94 -7.20
CA ARG A 108 -3.58 -24.16 -7.28
C ARG A 108 -5.03 -23.97 -6.85
N ILE A 109 -5.24 -23.13 -5.85
CA ILE A 109 -6.55 -22.87 -5.26
C ILE A 109 -6.74 -21.36 -5.19
N ILE A 110 -7.93 -20.86 -5.54
CA ILE A 110 -8.29 -19.45 -5.36
C ILE A 110 -9.43 -19.35 -4.36
N PHE A 111 -9.16 -18.72 -3.23
CA PHE A 111 -10.19 -18.26 -2.29
C PHE A 111 -10.66 -16.88 -2.74
N LEU A 112 -11.97 -16.70 -2.94
CA LEU A 112 -12.48 -15.43 -3.49
C LEU A 112 -13.77 -15.00 -2.82
N ASP A 113 -13.92 -13.69 -2.62
CA ASP A 113 -15.17 -13.09 -2.15
C ASP A 113 -16.29 -13.34 -3.16
N GLU A 114 -17.48 -13.70 -2.65
CA GLU A 114 -18.69 -14.01 -3.45
C GLU A 114 -19.06 -12.93 -4.46
N ASP A 115 -18.60 -11.74 -4.21
CA ASP A 115 -18.88 -10.54 -5.00
C ASP A 115 -17.88 -10.29 -6.13
N LEU A 116 -16.78 -11.04 -6.18
CA LEU A 116 -15.68 -10.83 -7.11
C LEU A 116 -15.61 -11.91 -8.20
N PHE A 117 -16.48 -12.94 -8.16
CA PHE A 117 -16.45 -14.04 -9.12
C PHE A 117 -16.57 -13.56 -10.57
N PHE A 118 -17.35 -12.52 -10.82
CA PHE A 118 -17.55 -11.95 -12.17
C PHE A 118 -16.27 -11.40 -12.80
N LEU A 119 -15.24 -11.10 -12.00
CA LEU A 119 -13.92 -10.68 -12.50
C LEU A 119 -13.06 -11.87 -12.94
N LEU A 120 -13.26 -13.06 -12.34
CA LEU A 120 -12.52 -14.29 -12.66
C LEU A 120 -13.19 -15.13 -13.74
N GLU A 121 -14.52 -15.18 -13.80
CA GLU A 121 -15.26 -15.97 -14.76
C GLU A 121 -14.84 -15.74 -16.23
N PRO A 122 -14.63 -14.49 -16.69
CA PRO A 122 -14.24 -14.25 -18.09
C PRO A 122 -12.86 -14.80 -18.46
N VAL A 123 -12.06 -15.15 -17.48
CA VAL A 123 -10.67 -15.60 -17.67
C VAL A 123 -10.40 -17.00 -17.13
N MET A 124 -11.37 -17.65 -16.51
CA MET A 124 -11.20 -18.92 -15.81
C MET A 124 -10.54 -20.01 -16.69
N ASP A 125 -10.90 -20.10 -17.96
CA ASP A 125 -10.33 -21.08 -18.91
C ASP A 125 -8.84 -20.81 -19.23
N LYS A 126 -8.34 -19.63 -18.87
CA LYS A 126 -6.94 -19.22 -19.05
C LYS A 126 -6.10 -19.46 -17.79
N LEU A 127 -6.71 -19.79 -16.66
CA LEU A 127 -6.05 -20.04 -15.38
C LEU A 127 -5.59 -21.50 -15.31
N LYS A 128 -4.45 -21.80 -15.94
CA LYS A 128 -4.01 -23.17 -16.26
C LYS A 128 -3.65 -24.04 -15.05
N THR A 129 -3.34 -23.42 -13.92
CA THR A 129 -2.88 -24.13 -12.71
C THR A 129 -3.92 -24.24 -11.62
N VAL A 130 -5.06 -23.55 -11.77
CA VAL A 130 -6.11 -23.50 -10.77
C VAL A 130 -6.96 -24.78 -10.83
N GLU A 131 -6.97 -25.51 -9.73
CA GLU A 131 -7.67 -26.78 -9.55
C GLU A 131 -9.04 -26.61 -8.88
N ARG A 132 -9.21 -25.52 -8.08
CA ARG A 132 -10.42 -25.31 -7.26
C ARG A 132 -10.63 -23.86 -6.90
N TYR A 133 -11.90 -23.50 -6.73
CA TYR A 133 -12.33 -22.21 -6.20
C TYR A 133 -13.02 -22.40 -4.85
N VAL A 134 -12.73 -21.54 -3.87
CA VAL A 134 -13.35 -21.51 -2.56
C VAL A 134 -14.02 -20.15 -2.36
N ILE A 135 -15.35 -20.15 -2.24
CA ILE A 135 -16.14 -18.92 -2.18
C ILE A 135 -16.27 -18.45 -0.75
N LEU A 136 -15.83 -17.23 -0.46
CA LEU A 136 -15.96 -16.53 0.81
C LEU A 136 -17.34 -15.84 0.82
N SER A 137 -18.39 -16.56 1.20
CA SER A 137 -19.76 -16.05 1.14
C SER A 137 -20.18 -15.38 2.44
N GLN A 138 -20.81 -14.22 2.33
CA GLN A 138 -21.42 -13.50 3.46
C GLN A 138 -22.81 -14.06 3.78
N THR A 139 -23.50 -14.54 2.76
CA THR A 139 -24.87 -15.04 2.84
C THR A 139 -24.95 -16.51 3.25
N GLY A 140 -23.82 -17.23 3.26
CA GLY A 140 -23.76 -18.69 3.43
C GLY A 140 -24.37 -19.46 2.26
N LYS A 141 -24.58 -18.80 1.11
CA LYS A 141 -25.14 -19.42 -0.09
C LYS A 141 -24.14 -19.37 -1.24
N MET A 142 -24.11 -20.42 -2.04
CA MET A 142 -23.33 -20.43 -3.28
C MET A 142 -23.92 -19.43 -4.26
N PRO A 143 -23.14 -18.43 -4.74
CA PRO A 143 -23.59 -17.53 -5.77
C PRO A 143 -23.80 -18.27 -7.09
N ALA A 144 -24.62 -17.73 -7.99
CA ALA A 144 -24.75 -18.23 -9.34
C ALA A 144 -23.48 -17.93 -10.14
N THR A 145 -22.53 -18.88 -10.13
CA THR A 145 -21.22 -18.73 -10.76
C THR A 145 -20.90 -19.90 -11.72
N LYS A 146 -20.09 -19.65 -12.73
CA LYS A 146 -19.53 -20.65 -13.65
C LYS A 146 -18.23 -21.26 -13.14
N LEU A 147 -17.63 -20.71 -12.11
CA LEU A 147 -16.39 -21.22 -11.54
C LEU A 147 -16.59 -22.65 -11.03
N SER A 148 -15.80 -23.61 -11.52
CA SER A 148 -15.94 -25.03 -11.20
C SER A 148 -14.57 -25.73 -11.23
N PRO A 149 -14.30 -26.64 -10.27
CA PRO A 149 -15.11 -26.97 -9.12
C PRO A 149 -15.07 -25.86 -8.05
N ALA A 150 -16.19 -25.56 -7.41
CA ALA A 150 -16.31 -24.54 -6.38
C ALA A 150 -16.97 -25.09 -5.10
N VAL A 151 -16.58 -24.57 -3.93
CA VAL A 151 -17.14 -24.91 -2.62
C VAL A 151 -17.24 -23.64 -1.76
N LEU A 152 -18.21 -23.59 -0.84
CA LEU A 152 -18.27 -22.51 0.16
C LEU A 152 -17.19 -22.70 1.22
N TYR A 153 -16.56 -21.60 1.63
CA TYR A 153 -15.51 -21.60 2.63
C TYR A 153 -15.98 -22.19 3.97
N ASP A 154 -17.10 -21.70 4.48
CA ASP A 154 -17.61 -22.15 5.77
C ASP A 154 -18.05 -23.62 5.73
N ASP A 155 -18.60 -24.12 4.61
CA ASP A 155 -18.89 -25.55 4.43
C ASP A 155 -17.63 -26.40 4.33
N LEU A 156 -16.58 -25.86 3.73
CA LEU A 156 -15.29 -26.54 3.60
C LEU A 156 -14.63 -26.79 4.96
N ILE A 157 -14.72 -25.82 5.89
CA ILE A 157 -13.97 -25.89 7.15
C ILE A 157 -14.76 -26.46 8.34
N LYS A 158 -16.09 -26.34 8.35
CA LYS A 158 -16.95 -26.53 9.54
C LYS A 158 -16.84 -27.89 10.28
N ASP A 159 -16.52 -28.95 9.52
CA ASP A 159 -16.50 -30.33 10.06
C ASP A 159 -15.09 -30.77 10.50
N PHE A 160 -14.08 -29.91 10.36
CA PHE A 160 -12.73 -30.20 10.80
C PHE A 160 -12.51 -29.82 12.28
N PRO A 161 -11.49 -30.43 12.92
CA PRO A 161 -11.13 -30.10 14.30
C PRO A 161 -10.73 -28.65 14.51
N GLU A 162 -11.12 -28.04 15.63
CA GLU A 162 -10.76 -26.70 16.07
C GLU A 162 -9.33 -26.58 16.64
N GLN A 163 -8.54 -27.62 16.55
CA GLN A 163 -7.14 -27.70 17.00
C GLN A 163 -6.28 -28.25 15.87
N TYR A 164 -5.09 -27.70 15.73
CA TYR A 164 -4.11 -28.13 14.73
C TYR A 164 -2.69 -27.93 15.27
N ASP A 165 -1.84 -28.94 15.09
CA ASP A 165 -0.43 -28.88 15.49
C ASP A 165 0.40 -28.23 14.37
N PHE A 166 0.50 -26.90 14.42
CA PHE A 166 1.29 -26.15 13.45
C PHE A 166 2.78 -26.53 13.56
N PRO A 167 3.46 -26.81 12.42
CA PRO A 167 4.87 -27.17 12.42
C PRO A 167 5.74 -26.03 13.00
N MET A 168 6.45 -26.33 14.09
CA MET A 168 7.33 -25.39 14.77
C MET A 168 8.80 -25.48 14.28
N ASP A 169 9.10 -26.44 13.40
CA ASP A 169 10.40 -26.66 12.76
C ASP A 169 10.48 -26.11 11.32
N THR A 170 9.49 -25.33 10.94
CA THR A 170 9.48 -24.61 9.65
C THR A 170 10.70 -23.68 9.58
N ASN A 171 11.40 -23.69 8.45
CA ASN A 171 12.50 -22.76 8.25
C ASN A 171 11.95 -21.33 8.14
N GLU A 172 12.42 -20.45 8.99
CA GLU A 172 11.98 -19.03 9.01
C GLU A 172 12.22 -18.27 7.70
N ASN A 173 13.13 -18.77 6.85
CA ASN A 173 13.42 -18.21 5.54
C ASN A 173 12.55 -18.79 4.42
N ASP A 174 11.71 -19.78 4.71
CA ASP A 174 10.77 -20.30 3.71
C ASP A 174 9.79 -19.21 3.27
N PRO A 175 9.41 -19.20 1.98
CA PRO A 175 8.34 -18.35 1.48
C PRO A 175 7.03 -18.60 2.24
N CYS A 176 6.37 -17.54 2.66
CA CYS A 176 5.07 -17.60 3.31
C CYS A 176 3.98 -16.77 2.61
N LEU A 177 4.36 -15.67 1.96
CA LEU A 177 3.48 -14.86 1.14
C LEU A 177 4.18 -14.42 -0.15
N ILE A 178 3.38 -14.09 -1.16
CA ILE A 178 3.83 -13.43 -2.38
C ILE A 178 2.84 -12.34 -2.77
N CYS A 179 3.33 -11.15 -3.09
CA CYS A 179 2.55 -10.06 -3.65
C CYS A 179 3.15 -9.62 -4.97
N TYR A 180 2.31 -9.31 -5.94
CA TYR A 180 2.77 -8.74 -7.21
C TYR A 180 2.67 -7.22 -7.19
N THR A 181 3.68 -6.56 -7.78
CA THR A 181 3.68 -5.11 -7.96
C THR A 181 2.58 -4.69 -8.93
N SER A 182 2.13 -3.43 -8.85
CA SER A 182 1.04 -2.90 -9.71
C SER A 182 1.43 -2.63 -11.15
N ALA A 183 2.64 -3.00 -11.58
CA ALA A 183 3.19 -2.86 -12.93
C ALA A 183 2.83 -1.53 -13.64
N THR A 184 3.61 -0.49 -13.38
CA THR A 184 3.51 0.75 -14.18
C THR A 184 4.19 0.58 -15.55
N THR A 185 5.11 -0.38 -15.68
CA THR A 185 5.81 -0.70 -16.94
C THR A 185 6.06 -2.21 -17.03
N GLY A 186 5.51 -2.86 -18.07
CA GLY A 186 5.67 -4.31 -18.31
C GLY A 186 4.77 -5.17 -17.42
N ASP A 187 5.13 -6.44 -17.23
CA ASP A 187 4.38 -7.39 -16.41
C ASP A 187 4.58 -7.14 -14.91
N PRO A 188 3.55 -7.44 -14.07
CA PRO A 188 3.67 -7.42 -12.63
C PRO A 188 4.80 -8.33 -12.13
N LYS A 189 5.58 -7.86 -11.14
CA LYS A 189 6.70 -8.62 -10.57
C LYS A 189 6.31 -9.19 -9.22
N GLY A 190 6.55 -10.47 -9.03
CA GLY A 190 6.28 -11.16 -7.76
C GLY A 190 7.37 -10.88 -6.74
N VAL A 191 6.97 -10.41 -5.57
CA VAL A 191 7.85 -10.23 -4.39
C VAL A 191 7.48 -11.28 -3.36
N VAL A 192 8.45 -12.11 -2.99
CA VAL A 192 8.27 -13.19 -2.03
C VAL A 192 8.70 -12.72 -0.64
N TYR A 193 7.85 -13.00 0.34
CA TYR A 193 8.13 -12.72 1.75
C TYR A 193 8.36 -14.01 2.51
N SER A 194 9.38 -14.02 3.37
CA SER A 194 9.62 -15.11 4.33
C SER A 194 8.94 -14.83 5.66
N HIS A 195 8.75 -15.87 6.47
CA HIS A 195 8.30 -15.75 7.85
C HIS A 195 9.20 -14.76 8.62
N ARG A 196 10.54 -14.98 8.57
CA ARG A 196 11.53 -14.10 9.20
C ARG A 196 11.34 -12.63 8.82
N GLY A 197 11.20 -12.35 7.51
CA GLY A 197 11.06 -10.99 7.01
C GLY A 197 9.83 -10.30 7.58
N LEU A 198 8.68 -10.94 7.55
CA LEU A 198 7.42 -10.38 8.05
C LEU A 198 7.39 -10.24 9.58
N VAL A 199 7.97 -11.20 10.32
CA VAL A 199 8.11 -11.11 11.77
C VAL A 199 9.01 -9.94 12.16
N MET A 200 10.18 -9.79 11.53
CA MET A 200 11.10 -8.69 11.80
C MET A 200 10.50 -7.33 11.43
N HIS A 201 9.78 -7.24 10.29
CA HIS A 201 9.04 -6.04 9.92
C HIS A 201 7.98 -5.69 10.97
N SER A 202 7.24 -6.68 11.49
CA SER A 202 6.20 -6.45 12.51
C SER A 202 6.79 -5.90 13.81
N TYR A 203 7.92 -6.45 14.27
CA TYR A 203 8.63 -5.91 15.44
C TYR A 203 9.13 -4.47 15.19
N ALA A 204 9.71 -4.18 14.04
CA ALA A 204 10.19 -2.85 13.69
C ALA A 204 9.03 -1.83 13.57
N ALA A 205 7.93 -2.22 12.95
CA ALA A 205 6.72 -1.39 12.88
C ALA A 205 6.18 -1.09 14.28
N THR A 206 6.11 -2.09 15.16
CA THR A 206 5.68 -1.94 16.56
C THR A 206 6.59 -0.99 17.32
N ALA A 207 7.92 -1.15 17.21
CA ALA A 207 8.88 -0.28 17.86
C ALA A 207 8.81 1.17 17.37
N THR A 208 8.27 1.39 16.16
CA THR A 208 8.20 2.73 15.55
C THR A 208 6.85 3.42 15.76
N LEU A 209 5.76 2.67 15.66
CA LEU A 209 4.38 3.19 15.74
C LEU A 209 3.83 3.20 17.17
N HIS A 210 4.45 2.43 18.07
CA HIS A 210 4.09 2.28 19.48
C HIS A 210 2.60 1.94 19.71
N PRO A 211 2.02 0.96 19.00
CA PRO A 211 0.66 0.52 19.29
C PRO A 211 0.58 -0.13 20.68
N GLN A 212 -0.56 0.05 21.35
CA GLN A 212 -0.80 -0.47 22.68
C GLN A 212 -1.89 -1.54 22.63
N GLU A 213 -1.77 -2.56 23.49
CA GLU A 213 -2.83 -3.55 23.69
C GLU A 213 -4.17 -2.87 23.99
N GLY A 214 -5.27 -3.42 23.45
CA GLY A 214 -6.61 -2.86 23.55
C GLY A 214 -6.94 -1.74 22.56
N GLU A 215 -5.96 -1.21 21.80
CA GLU A 215 -6.22 -0.26 20.73
C GLU A 215 -6.86 -0.94 19.50
N ALA A 216 -7.58 -0.14 18.71
CA ALA A 216 -8.21 -0.59 17.49
C ALA A 216 -7.53 0.03 16.25
N ILE A 217 -7.27 -0.81 15.25
CA ILE A 217 -6.72 -0.37 13.97
C ILE A 217 -7.71 -0.64 12.84
N MET A 218 -7.99 0.38 12.02
CA MET A 218 -8.80 0.20 10.82
C MET A 218 -7.91 -0.04 9.60
N LEU A 219 -8.06 -1.23 9.00
CA LEU A 219 -7.33 -1.65 7.81
C LEU A 219 -8.03 -1.12 6.55
N ILE A 220 -7.86 0.16 6.24
CA ILE A 220 -8.39 0.76 5.01
C ILE A 220 -7.55 0.32 3.80
N VAL A 221 -6.22 0.28 3.95
CA VAL A 221 -5.33 -0.21 2.89
C VAL A 221 -5.60 -1.69 2.60
N PRO A 222 -5.64 -2.08 1.31
CA PRO A 222 -6.05 -3.44 0.95
C PRO A 222 -5.07 -4.52 1.43
N MET A 223 -5.61 -5.60 1.99
CA MET A 223 -4.83 -6.79 2.32
C MET A 223 -4.23 -7.46 1.08
N PHE A 224 -4.87 -7.34 -0.06
CA PHE A 224 -4.35 -7.85 -1.34
C PHE A 224 -3.17 -7.04 -1.91
N HIS A 225 -2.72 -5.97 -1.24
CA HIS A 225 -1.60 -5.15 -1.70
C HIS A 225 -0.62 -4.86 -0.56
N ALA A 226 0.64 -5.27 -0.73
CA ALA A 226 1.72 -5.11 0.25
C ALA A 226 1.28 -5.44 1.69
N ASN A 227 0.43 -6.47 1.83
CA ASN A 227 -0.07 -7.04 3.09
C ASN A 227 -0.73 -6.00 4.02
N ALA A 228 -1.54 -5.07 3.49
CA ALA A 228 -2.13 -3.98 4.27
C ALA A 228 -1.09 -3.29 5.19
N TRP A 229 0.11 -3.10 4.67
CA TRP A 229 1.26 -2.47 5.34
C TRP A 229 1.70 -3.16 6.65
N GLY A 230 1.49 -4.48 6.73
CA GLY A 230 1.89 -5.30 7.87
C GLY A 230 0.89 -5.30 9.04
N ALA A 231 -0.19 -4.53 8.96
CA ALA A 231 -1.19 -4.47 10.02
C ALA A 231 -1.79 -5.84 10.40
N PRO A 232 -2.08 -6.77 9.45
CA PRO A 232 -2.58 -8.10 9.78
C PRO A 232 -1.68 -8.89 10.73
N PHE A 233 -0.37 -8.65 10.71
CA PHE A 233 0.58 -9.35 11.58
C PHE A 233 0.75 -8.67 12.93
N VAL A 234 0.76 -7.33 12.96
CA VAL A 234 0.90 -6.54 14.20
C VAL A 234 -0.34 -6.71 15.10
N CYS A 235 -1.53 -6.84 14.52
CA CYS A 235 -2.76 -7.00 15.29
C CYS A 235 -2.71 -8.20 16.25
N PRO A 236 -2.54 -9.45 15.83
CA PRO A 236 -2.49 -10.58 16.74
C PRO A 236 -1.23 -10.61 17.61
N MET A 237 -0.11 -10.06 17.12
CA MET A 237 1.13 -9.96 17.90
C MET A 237 0.92 -9.19 19.21
N LEU A 238 0.10 -8.15 19.20
CA LEU A 238 -0.12 -7.25 20.34
C LEU A 238 -1.54 -7.32 20.94
N GLY A 239 -2.45 -8.11 20.39
CA GLY A 239 -3.85 -8.14 20.83
C GLY A 239 -4.63 -6.88 20.46
N LEU A 240 -4.29 -6.22 19.34
CA LEU A 240 -5.07 -5.10 18.82
C LEU A 240 -6.37 -5.57 18.19
N LYS A 241 -7.39 -4.72 18.20
CA LYS A 241 -8.67 -4.98 17.53
C LYS A 241 -8.61 -4.56 16.05
N PRO A 242 -8.54 -5.49 15.07
CA PRO A 242 -8.62 -5.15 13.66
C PRO A 242 -10.07 -4.85 13.26
N VAL A 243 -10.27 -3.71 12.60
CA VAL A 243 -11.53 -3.31 11.97
C VAL A 243 -11.34 -3.37 10.46
N LEU A 244 -12.08 -4.26 9.82
CA LEU A 244 -11.94 -4.65 8.41
C LEU A 244 -13.13 -4.09 7.61
N PRO A 245 -12.97 -2.95 6.90
CA PRO A 245 -14.10 -2.27 6.26
C PRO A 245 -14.60 -2.96 4.98
N GLY A 246 -13.87 -3.91 4.43
CA GLY A 246 -14.28 -4.69 3.27
C GLY A 246 -14.71 -3.81 2.09
N ARG A 247 -15.93 -4.00 1.60
CA ARG A 247 -16.51 -3.20 0.52
C ARG A 247 -16.79 -1.76 0.88
N GLN A 248 -16.93 -1.47 2.17
CA GLN A 248 -17.26 -0.13 2.66
C GLN A 248 -16.04 0.80 2.73
N THR A 249 -14.88 0.36 2.27
CA THR A 249 -13.62 1.13 2.29
C THR A 249 -13.75 2.50 1.61
N LEU A 250 -14.62 2.67 0.62
CA LEU A 250 -14.85 3.93 -0.09
C LEU A 250 -16.11 4.67 0.39
N ASP A 251 -16.86 4.12 1.32
CA ASP A 251 -18.01 4.80 1.95
C ASP A 251 -17.55 5.55 3.20
N MET A 252 -17.30 6.84 3.04
CA MET A 252 -16.76 7.69 4.10
C MET A 252 -17.70 7.83 5.30
N LYS A 253 -19.01 7.73 5.09
CA LYS A 253 -20.00 7.71 6.17
C LYS A 253 -19.80 6.46 7.04
N THR A 254 -19.71 5.29 6.42
CA THR A 254 -19.43 4.04 7.13
C THR A 254 -18.07 4.08 7.81
N ILE A 255 -17.03 4.60 7.15
CA ILE A 255 -15.69 4.74 7.75
C ILE A 255 -15.75 5.60 9.02
N CYS A 256 -16.36 6.79 8.99
CA CYS A 256 -16.51 7.63 10.18
C CYS A 256 -17.34 6.96 11.28
N THR A 257 -18.46 6.33 10.91
CA THR A 257 -19.30 5.58 11.86
C THR A 257 -18.50 4.49 12.58
N MET A 258 -17.69 3.73 11.85
CA MET A 258 -16.87 2.65 12.42
C MET A 258 -15.70 3.20 13.24
N ILE A 259 -15.07 4.32 12.86
CA ILE A 259 -14.05 4.97 13.70
C ILE A 259 -14.63 5.31 15.07
N THR A 260 -15.81 5.90 15.09
CA THR A 260 -16.51 6.29 16.32
C THR A 260 -16.93 5.05 17.14
N ALA A 261 -17.63 4.08 16.51
CA ALA A 261 -18.19 2.92 17.18
C ALA A 261 -17.12 1.97 17.75
N GLU A 262 -16.04 1.76 17.00
CA GLU A 262 -14.97 0.83 17.38
C GLU A 262 -13.85 1.49 18.16
N LYS A 263 -13.90 2.80 18.40
CA LYS A 263 -12.85 3.60 19.05
C LYS A 263 -11.50 3.40 18.37
N VAL A 264 -11.51 3.53 17.03
CA VAL A 264 -10.30 3.35 16.22
C VAL A 264 -9.23 4.36 16.62
N THR A 265 -8.01 3.88 16.85
CA THR A 265 -6.85 4.70 17.25
C THR A 265 -5.92 5.01 16.09
N TYR A 266 -5.88 4.11 15.10
CA TYR A 266 -5.08 4.30 13.87
C TYR A 266 -5.88 3.90 12.64
N ALA A 267 -5.65 4.61 11.55
CA ALA A 267 -6.07 4.15 10.24
C ALA A 267 -4.97 4.42 9.21
N TYR A 268 -4.78 3.48 8.28
CA TYR A 268 -3.79 3.58 7.22
C TYR A 268 -4.50 3.73 5.88
N GLY A 269 -4.13 4.76 5.13
CA GLY A 269 -4.75 5.05 3.84
C GLY A 269 -3.78 5.66 2.84
N VAL A 270 -4.16 5.61 1.56
CA VAL A 270 -3.48 6.38 0.51
C VAL A 270 -4.08 7.79 0.42
N PRO A 271 -3.37 8.80 -0.14
CA PRO A 271 -3.87 10.17 -0.22
C PRO A 271 -5.29 10.32 -0.78
N THR A 272 -5.66 9.49 -1.76
CA THR A 272 -7.01 9.52 -2.35
C THR A 272 -8.13 9.21 -1.33
N ILE A 273 -7.87 8.31 -0.39
CA ILE A 273 -8.82 8.01 0.71
C ILE A 273 -8.97 9.23 1.62
N TRP A 274 -7.87 9.86 1.99
CA TRP A 274 -7.88 11.04 2.86
C TRP A 274 -8.53 12.25 2.17
N MET A 275 -8.38 12.39 0.84
CA MET A 275 -9.09 13.41 0.06
C MET A 275 -10.61 13.15 0.06
N MET A 276 -11.04 11.91 -0.13
CA MET A 276 -12.47 11.55 -0.07
C MET A 276 -13.04 11.80 1.33
N LEU A 277 -12.30 11.42 2.38
CA LEU A 277 -12.70 11.68 3.76
C LEU A 277 -12.80 13.18 4.02
N HIS A 278 -11.82 13.96 3.59
CA HIS A 278 -11.84 15.42 3.72
C HIS A 278 -13.06 16.03 3.02
N GLN A 279 -13.36 15.61 1.78
CA GLN A 279 -14.53 16.08 1.06
C GLN A 279 -15.84 15.75 1.80
N TYR A 280 -15.96 14.55 2.35
CA TYR A 280 -17.12 14.16 3.17
C TYR A 280 -17.27 15.06 4.41
N LEU A 281 -16.17 15.35 5.11
CA LEU A 281 -16.17 16.22 6.30
C LEU A 281 -16.50 17.68 5.95
N GLU A 282 -15.95 18.21 4.84
CA GLU A 282 -16.28 19.57 4.36
C GLU A 282 -17.76 19.72 3.97
N ALA A 283 -18.39 18.64 3.52
CA ALA A 283 -19.83 18.59 3.26
C ALA A 283 -20.69 18.46 4.53
N GLY A 284 -20.10 18.55 5.73
CA GLY A 284 -20.81 18.44 7.00
C GLY A 284 -21.02 17.01 7.48
N GLY A 285 -20.22 16.06 7.00
CA GLY A 285 -20.29 14.65 7.41
C GLY A 285 -20.05 14.46 8.91
N GLU A 286 -20.89 13.63 9.53
CA GLU A 286 -20.77 13.30 10.95
C GLU A 286 -19.49 12.49 11.23
N HIS A 287 -18.78 12.85 12.30
CA HIS A 287 -17.55 12.18 12.73
C HIS A 287 -17.28 12.42 14.22
N ASP A 288 -16.59 11.45 14.83
CA ASP A 288 -15.92 11.60 16.14
C ASP A 288 -14.55 10.95 16.04
N PHE A 289 -13.51 11.76 16.02
CA PHE A 289 -12.12 11.31 15.96
C PHE A 289 -11.40 11.39 17.31
N SER A 290 -12.13 11.54 18.41
CA SER A 290 -11.54 11.69 19.77
C SER A 290 -10.65 10.51 20.19
N SER A 291 -10.90 9.30 19.65
CA SER A 291 -10.07 8.12 19.88
C SER A 291 -8.84 8.04 18.97
N VAL A 292 -8.81 8.83 17.88
CA VAL A 292 -7.76 8.70 16.86
C VAL A 292 -6.46 9.35 17.33
N ARG A 293 -5.39 8.58 17.38
CA ARG A 293 -4.05 9.08 17.69
C ARG A 293 -3.38 9.71 16.46
N PHE A 294 -3.51 9.08 15.30
CA PHE A 294 -3.07 9.61 14.02
C PHE A 294 -3.67 8.82 12.84
N PHE A 295 -3.70 9.48 11.68
CA PHE A 295 -3.85 8.80 10.40
C PHE A 295 -2.48 8.70 9.70
N ALA A 296 -2.17 7.53 9.14
CA ALA A 296 -0.96 7.35 8.35
C ALA A 296 -1.29 7.32 6.85
N SER A 297 -0.53 8.09 6.08
CA SER A 297 -0.61 8.13 4.63
C SER A 297 0.65 7.55 4.00
N GLY A 298 0.51 6.85 2.89
CA GLY A 298 1.64 6.31 2.14
C GLY A 298 1.28 5.96 0.71
N GLY A 299 2.25 5.43 0.00
CA GLY A 299 2.06 5.06 -1.41
C GLY A 299 2.27 6.21 -2.40
N SER A 300 2.00 7.45 -2.04
CA SER A 300 2.38 8.68 -2.72
C SER A 300 2.44 9.84 -1.74
N ALA A 301 3.01 10.97 -2.14
CA ALA A 301 3.10 12.15 -1.29
C ALA A 301 1.69 12.66 -0.92
N LEU A 302 1.50 12.98 0.36
CA LEU A 302 0.26 13.56 0.87
C LEU A 302 0.34 15.09 0.72
N PRO A 303 -0.65 15.75 0.10
CA PRO A 303 -0.68 17.20 -0.01
C PRO A 303 -0.64 17.88 1.37
N ILE A 304 0.22 18.88 1.53
CA ILE A 304 0.43 19.58 2.81
C ILE A 304 -0.87 20.21 3.32
N HIS A 305 -1.66 20.84 2.42
CA HIS A 305 -2.94 21.46 2.81
C HIS A 305 -3.93 20.45 3.41
N LEU A 306 -3.84 19.18 2.99
CA LEU A 306 -4.69 18.12 3.55
C LEU A 306 -4.25 17.76 4.97
N MET A 307 -2.93 17.65 5.21
CA MET A 307 -2.39 17.51 6.58
C MET A 307 -2.80 18.65 7.49
N GLU A 308 -2.69 19.91 6.98
CA GLU A 308 -3.09 21.11 7.72
C GLU A 308 -4.57 21.07 8.11
N SER A 309 -5.43 20.68 7.18
CA SER A 309 -6.86 20.59 7.45
C SER A 309 -7.17 19.55 8.52
N PHE A 310 -6.62 18.33 8.40
CA PHE A 310 -6.84 17.28 9.40
C PHE A 310 -6.31 17.68 10.79
N GLU A 311 -5.14 18.28 10.89
CA GLU A 311 -4.57 18.66 12.17
C GLU A 311 -5.22 19.89 12.80
N LYS A 312 -5.45 20.96 12.01
CA LYS A 312 -5.95 22.23 12.53
C LYS A 312 -7.46 22.26 12.69
N LYS A 313 -8.22 21.62 11.79
CA LYS A 313 -9.67 21.66 11.80
C LYS A 313 -10.30 20.47 12.49
N TYR A 314 -9.77 19.28 12.29
CA TYR A 314 -10.33 18.04 12.83
C TYR A 314 -9.55 17.45 14.01
N GLY A 315 -8.41 18.05 14.39
CA GLY A 315 -7.60 17.66 15.54
C GLY A 315 -6.88 16.30 15.40
N VAL A 316 -6.78 15.78 14.16
CA VAL A 316 -6.16 14.47 13.89
C VAL A 316 -4.78 14.65 13.29
N PRO A 317 -3.71 14.25 13.98
CA PRO A 317 -2.37 14.24 13.40
C PRO A 317 -2.30 13.31 12.18
N MET A 318 -1.64 13.77 11.12
CA MET A 318 -1.32 12.92 9.97
C MET A 318 0.19 12.70 9.88
N VAL A 319 0.60 11.47 9.56
CA VAL A 319 2.00 11.11 9.32
C VAL A 319 2.15 10.45 7.97
N GLN A 320 3.31 10.60 7.36
CA GLN A 320 3.60 9.99 6.07
C GLN A 320 4.58 8.83 6.25
N GLY A 321 4.27 7.69 5.64
CA GLY A 321 5.15 6.54 5.52
C GLY A 321 5.61 6.34 4.08
N TYR A 322 6.87 5.95 3.91
CA TYR A 322 7.42 5.56 2.62
C TYR A 322 7.85 4.10 2.63
N GLY A 323 7.65 3.46 1.50
CA GLY A 323 8.04 2.09 1.26
C GLY A 323 7.52 1.54 -0.07
N ALA A 324 7.78 0.28 -0.32
CA ALA A 324 7.44 -0.42 -1.55
C ALA A 324 7.04 -1.87 -1.26
N THR A 325 6.48 -2.56 -2.24
CA THR A 325 6.21 -3.99 -2.14
C THR A 325 7.48 -4.76 -1.75
N GLU A 326 8.62 -4.38 -2.31
CA GLU A 326 9.94 -4.97 -2.08
C GLU A 326 10.50 -4.75 -0.66
N THR A 327 9.87 -3.87 0.12
CA THR A 327 10.32 -3.49 1.47
C THR A 327 9.35 -3.91 2.58
N SER A 328 8.33 -4.71 2.32
CA SER A 328 7.40 -5.44 3.22
C SER A 328 6.39 -4.63 4.06
N PRO A 329 5.95 -3.40 3.81
CA PRO A 329 6.51 -2.43 2.88
C PRO A 329 7.31 -1.28 3.52
N LEU A 330 7.30 -1.09 4.86
CA LEU A 330 7.72 0.16 5.52
C LEU A 330 9.24 0.34 5.54
N VAL A 331 9.70 1.49 5.05
CA VAL A 331 11.10 1.94 5.10
C VAL A 331 11.27 3.10 6.06
N THR A 332 10.43 4.13 5.95
CA THR A 332 10.54 5.34 6.76
C THR A 332 9.18 5.82 7.25
N ILE A 333 9.18 6.64 8.30
CA ILE A 333 7.98 7.32 8.80
C ILE A 333 8.33 8.71 9.32
N SER A 334 7.40 9.67 9.16
CA SER A 334 7.64 11.09 9.38
C SER A 334 7.23 11.60 10.77
N PHE A 335 7.40 10.80 11.82
CA PHE A 335 7.18 11.31 13.18
C PHE A 335 8.21 12.37 13.55
N PRO A 336 7.81 13.54 14.12
CA PRO A 336 8.74 14.47 14.73
C PRO A 336 9.51 13.83 15.90
N LYS A 337 10.82 14.09 15.99
CA LYS A 337 11.65 13.58 17.07
C LYS A 337 11.31 14.27 18.42
N SER A 338 11.69 13.66 19.53
CA SER A 338 11.34 14.13 20.89
C SER A 338 11.80 15.57 21.19
N HIS A 339 12.97 15.99 20.70
CA HIS A 339 13.46 17.37 20.87
C HIS A 339 12.67 18.40 20.05
N MET A 340 11.88 17.95 19.07
CA MET A 340 11.01 18.78 18.22
C MET A 340 9.62 19.00 18.83
N LYS A 341 9.34 18.51 20.05
CA LYS A 341 8.02 18.60 20.70
C LYS A 341 7.48 20.01 20.82
N ASN A 342 8.38 21.00 20.99
CA ASN A 342 8.02 22.40 21.19
C ASN A 342 7.91 23.21 19.87
N LEU A 343 8.15 22.61 18.71
CA LEU A 343 7.91 23.26 17.42
C LEU A 343 6.43 23.60 17.26
N SER A 344 6.16 24.67 16.52
CA SER A 344 4.80 25.04 16.12
C SER A 344 4.12 23.93 15.30
N VAL A 345 2.80 23.98 15.19
CA VAL A 345 2.04 23.04 14.36
C VAL A 345 2.53 23.08 12.90
N ASP A 346 2.78 24.27 12.37
CA ASP A 346 3.22 24.45 10.98
C ASP A 346 4.62 23.86 10.73
N GLU A 347 5.54 24.01 11.68
CA GLU A 347 6.86 23.39 11.59
C GLU A 347 6.78 21.87 11.68
N LYS A 348 5.92 21.33 12.55
CA LYS A 348 5.68 19.88 12.63
C LYS A 348 5.05 19.33 11.36
N ILE A 349 4.14 20.05 10.72
CA ILE A 349 3.53 19.67 9.44
C ILE A 349 4.60 19.58 8.35
N LYS A 350 5.54 20.51 8.28
CA LYS A 350 6.65 20.44 7.32
C LYS A 350 7.50 19.17 7.49
N ILE A 351 7.76 18.77 8.75
CA ILE A 351 8.48 17.52 9.05
C ILE A 351 7.64 16.31 8.62
N LYS A 352 6.37 16.28 8.98
CA LYS A 352 5.46 15.18 8.65
C LYS A 352 5.18 15.04 7.14
N ALA A 353 5.37 16.12 6.37
CA ALA A 353 5.24 16.10 4.92
C ALA A 353 6.46 15.45 4.22
N THR A 354 7.56 15.21 4.92
CA THR A 354 8.69 14.43 4.39
C THR A 354 8.34 12.94 4.34
N ALA A 355 9.15 12.12 3.67
CA ALA A 355 9.03 10.67 3.75
C ALA A 355 9.40 10.13 5.14
N GLY A 356 10.10 10.92 5.97
CA GLY A 356 10.45 10.57 7.33
C GLY A 356 11.85 10.03 7.51
N VAL A 357 12.09 9.43 8.66
CA VAL A 357 13.36 8.78 9.03
C VAL A 357 13.26 7.27 8.86
N PRO A 358 14.37 6.56 8.54
CA PRO A 358 14.39 5.10 8.47
C PRO A 358 13.93 4.46 9.78
N ILE A 359 13.10 3.42 9.67
CA ILE A 359 12.69 2.64 10.84
C ILE A 359 13.81 1.73 11.34
N ALA A 360 13.77 1.36 12.61
CA ALA A 360 14.79 0.53 13.23
C ALA A 360 14.97 -0.81 12.50
N GLY A 361 16.21 -1.21 12.27
CA GLY A 361 16.57 -2.46 11.57
C GLY A 361 16.88 -2.29 10.08
N LEU A 362 16.66 -1.11 9.50
CA LEU A 362 17.06 -0.80 8.12
C LEU A 362 18.30 0.09 8.07
N GLN A 363 19.07 -0.11 7.01
CA GLN A 363 20.06 0.84 6.55
C GLN A 363 19.55 1.51 5.28
N VAL A 364 19.66 2.83 5.23
CA VAL A 364 19.26 3.64 4.09
C VAL A 364 20.37 4.62 3.77
N LYS A 365 20.69 4.78 2.51
CA LYS A 365 21.61 5.81 2.00
C LYS A 365 21.09 6.36 0.68
N LEU A 366 21.56 7.54 0.33
CA LEU A 366 21.29 8.18 -0.93
C LEU A 366 22.54 8.15 -1.80
N MET A 367 22.45 7.61 -3.02
CA MET A 367 23.58 7.45 -3.93
C MET A 367 23.47 8.43 -5.08
N THR A 368 24.46 9.31 -5.24
CA THR A 368 24.52 10.26 -6.35
C THR A 368 24.79 9.56 -7.67
N THR A 369 24.59 10.26 -8.79
CA THR A 369 24.93 9.75 -10.13
C THR A 369 26.42 9.47 -10.33
N GLU A 370 27.29 10.06 -9.50
CA GLU A 370 28.73 9.81 -9.49
C GLU A 370 29.12 8.57 -8.69
N GLY A 371 28.16 7.87 -8.10
CA GLY A 371 28.41 6.69 -7.27
C GLY A 371 28.96 7.02 -5.87
N LYS A 372 28.78 8.25 -5.39
CA LYS A 372 29.11 8.69 -4.03
C LYS A 372 27.85 8.76 -3.17
N GLU A 373 28.00 8.60 -1.87
CA GLU A 373 26.91 8.84 -0.94
C GLU A 373 26.65 10.35 -0.83
N ALA A 374 25.38 10.76 -0.98
CA ALA A 374 24.95 12.14 -0.84
C ALA A 374 25.09 12.61 0.62
N GLN A 375 25.47 13.89 0.81
CA GLN A 375 25.56 14.46 2.15
C GLN A 375 24.16 14.69 2.76
N MET A 376 24.06 14.55 4.07
CA MET A 376 22.83 14.82 4.83
C MET A 376 22.62 16.32 5.06
N ASN A 377 22.57 17.10 3.97
CA ASN A 377 22.46 18.57 4.01
C ASN A 377 21.10 19.10 3.49
N GLY A 378 20.16 18.17 3.18
CA GLY A 378 18.86 18.49 2.62
C GLY A 378 18.86 18.98 1.17
N LYS A 379 20.00 18.97 0.48
CA LYS A 379 20.18 19.52 -0.88
C LYS A 379 20.72 18.48 -1.86
N ASP A 380 21.72 17.71 -1.43
CA ASP A 380 22.35 16.70 -2.29
C ASP A 380 21.35 15.60 -2.62
N MET A 381 21.09 15.43 -3.91
CA MET A 381 20.14 14.42 -4.40
C MET A 381 20.84 13.09 -4.66
N GLY A 382 20.16 12.01 -4.35
CA GLY A 382 20.63 10.67 -4.68
C GLY A 382 19.48 9.66 -4.77
N GLU A 383 19.76 8.53 -5.43
CA GLU A 383 18.85 7.39 -5.40
C GLU A 383 18.79 6.80 -3.99
N VAL A 384 17.59 6.57 -3.49
CA VAL A 384 17.37 5.94 -2.18
C VAL A 384 17.68 4.45 -2.29
N LEU A 385 18.70 4.00 -1.56
CA LEU A 385 19.09 2.61 -1.46
C LEU A 385 18.76 2.07 -0.07
N VAL A 386 18.18 0.87 -0.03
CA VAL A 386 17.69 0.27 1.22
C VAL A 386 18.25 -1.15 1.39
N ARG A 387 18.62 -1.53 2.61
CA ARG A 387 18.88 -2.93 2.97
C ARG A 387 18.46 -3.24 4.40
N GLY A 388 18.08 -4.48 4.66
CA GLY A 388 17.67 -4.93 5.99
C GLY A 388 16.98 -6.30 5.95
N PRO A 389 16.59 -6.84 7.13
CA PRO A 389 16.16 -8.24 7.25
C PRO A 389 14.81 -8.57 6.60
N TRP A 390 14.01 -7.57 6.20
CA TRP A 390 12.73 -7.74 5.50
C TRP A 390 12.71 -7.15 4.10
N ILE A 391 13.86 -6.73 3.58
CA ILE A 391 13.98 -6.27 2.19
C ILE A 391 14.07 -7.49 1.30
N ALA A 392 13.31 -7.50 0.20
CA ALA A 392 13.39 -8.57 -0.80
C ALA A 392 14.81 -8.65 -1.38
N SER A 393 15.24 -9.85 -1.72
CA SER A 393 16.54 -10.10 -2.37
C SER A 393 16.43 -10.29 -3.88
N GLU A 394 15.21 -10.63 -4.36
CA GLU A 394 14.96 -10.90 -5.77
C GLU A 394 13.46 -10.82 -6.10
N TYR A 395 13.15 -10.72 -7.38
CA TYR A 395 11.80 -10.94 -7.91
C TYR A 395 11.60 -12.41 -8.27
N TYR A 396 10.43 -12.93 -8.00
CA TYR A 396 10.06 -14.32 -8.27
C TYR A 396 10.18 -14.65 -9.76
N LYS A 397 11.03 -15.63 -10.09
CA LYS A 397 11.29 -16.08 -11.47
C LYS A 397 11.72 -14.96 -12.45
N ASP A 398 12.36 -13.90 -11.97
CA ASP A 398 12.86 -12.80 -12.80
C ASP A 398 14.32 -12.44 -12.41
N PRO A 399 15.29 -13.31 -12.71
CA PRO A 399 16.69 -13.10 -12.33
C PRO A 399 17.33 -11.91 -13.05
N GLU A 400 16.90 -11.61 -14.27
CA GLU A 400 17.45 -10.49 -15.05
C GLU A 400 17.12 -9.14 -14.39
N THR A 401 15.85 -8.90 -14.04
CA THR A 401 15.49 -7.68 -13.34
C THR A 401 16.07 -7.65 -11.93
N SER A 402 16.07 -8.81 -11.25
CA SER A 402 16.59 -8.92 -9.88
C SER A 402 18.06 -8.47 -9.80
N SER A 403 18.91 -8.90 -10.71
CA SER A 403 20.34 -8.55 -10.74
C SER A 403 20.60 -7.04 -10.93
N ARG A 404 19.65 -6.32 -11.55
CA ARG A 404 19.75 -4.86 -11.76
C ARG A 404 19.27 -4.06 -10.56
N ILE A 405 18.27 -4.58 -9.84
CA ILE A 405 17.55 -3.88 -8.79
C ILE A 405 18.09 -4.22 -7.39
N PHE A 406 18.47 -5.49 -7.18
CA PHE A 406 19.11 -5.95 -5.94
C PHE A 406 20.61 -6.13 -6.18
N LYS A 407 21.34 -5.01 -6.11
CA LYS A 407 22.74 -4.96 -6.51
C LYS A 407 23.62 -4.56 -5.33
N ASP A 408 24.82 -5.17 -5.23
CA ASP A 408 25.84 -4.86 -4.21
C ASP A 408 25.29 -4.95 -2.75
N GLY A 409 24.29 -5.81 -2.52
CA GLY A 409 23.63 -5.99 -1.22
C GLY A 409 22.64 -4.88 -0.87
N TRP A 410 22.20 -4.08 -1.85
CA TRP A 410 21.22 -3.03 -1.68
C TRP A 410 20.06 -3.19 -2.66
N PHE A 411 18.87 -2.84 -2.19
CA PHE A 411 17.72 -2.62 -3.03
C PHE A 411 17.77 -1.19 -3.60
N HIS A 412 17.85 -1.06 -4.91
CA HIS A 412 17.78 0.19 -5.66
C HIS A 412 16.30 0.53 -5.89
N THR A 413 15.79 1.49 -5.13
CA THR A 413 14.35 1.79 -5.14
C THR A 413 13.87 2.45 -6.43
N GLY A 414 14.79 3.10 -7.15
CA GLY A 414 14.48 3.96 -8.28
C GLY A 414 13.81 5.28 -7.87
N ASP A 415 13.75 5.59 -6.57
CA ASP A 415 13.25 6.86 -6.05
C ASP A 415 14.44 7.80 -5.73
N ILE A 416 14.36 9.05 -6.14
CA ILE A 416 15.34 10.09 -5.85
C ILE A 416 14.88 10.89 -4.64
N GLY A 417 15.80 11.21 -3.75
CA GLY A 417 15.51 12.02 -2.58
C GLY A 417 16.71 12.85 -2.13
N THR A 418 16.45 13.69 -1.14
CA THR A 418 17.45 14.37 -0.31
C THR A 418 17.29 13.90 1.14
N MET A 419 18.33 14.01 1.94
CA MET A 419 18.29 13.72 3.37
C MET A 419 18.86 14.92 4.14
N ASN A 420 18.12 15.42 5.12
CA ASN A 420 18.62 16.53 5.94
C ASN A 420 19.50 16.03 7.10
N GLU A 421 20.12 16.95 7.84
CA GLU A 421 21.00 16.66 8.98
C GLU A 421 20.31 15.84 10.08
N GLU A 422 18.98 15.94 10.19
CA GLU A 422 18.15 15.17 11.11
C GLU A 422 17.77 13.78 10.58
N GLY A 423 18.19 13.40 9.38
CA GLY A 423 17.90 12.11 8.74
C GLY A 423 16.52 12.00 8.12
N TYR A 424 15.75 13.09 8.04
CA TYR A 424 14.49 13.07 7.29
C TYR A 424 14.74 13.08 5.79
N ILE A 425 14.14 12.10 5.12
CA ILE A 425 14.21 11.96 3.67
C ILE A 425 13.05 12.74 3.04
N THR A 426 13.36 13.56 2.06
CA THR A 426 12.36 14.18 1.17
C THR A 426 12.49 13.53 -0.19
N LEU A 427 11.42 12.87 -0.65
CA LEU A 427 11.38 12.30 -1.99
C LEU A 427 11.18 13.42 -3.01
N VAL A 428 12.03 13.44 -4.02
CA VAL A 428 12.02 14.45 -5.07
C VAL A 428 11.26 13.94 -6.29
N ASP A 429 11.57 12.72 -6.74
CA ASP A 429 10.89 12.08 -7.87
C ASP A 429 11.34 10.61 -8.02
N ARG A 430 10.85 9.94 -9.07
CA ARG A 430 11.42 8.70 -9.57
C ARG A 430 12.48 8.95 -10.63
N VAL A 431 13.52 8.12 -10.67
CA VAL A 431 14.58 8.16 -11.72
C VAL A 431 13.99 8.23 -13.13
N LYS A 432 12.83 7.58 -13.34
CA LYS A 432 12.13 7.54 -14.64
C LYS A 432 11.15 8.69 -14.86
N GLU A 433 10.81 9.45 -13.83
CA GLU A 433 9.79 10.50 -13.86
C GLU A 433 10.37 11.90 -13.64
N ILE A 434 11.56 11.98 -13.05
CA ILE A 434 12.27 13.25 -12.86
C ILE A 434 12.50 13.93 -14.22
N ILE A 435 12.16 15.19 -14.31
CA ILE A 435 12.23 15.94 -15.56
C ILE A 435 13.65 16.47 -15.74
N LYS A 436 14.31 16.02 -16.80
CA LYS A 436 15.71 16.36 -17.09
C LYS A 436 15.76 17.58 -18.02
N SER A 437 15.95 18.75 -17.45
CA SER A 437 15.97 20.01 -18.20
C SER A 437 17.35 20.64 -18.17
N ALA A 438 18.02 20.72 -19.32
CA ALA A 438 19.35 21.33 -19.49
C ALA A 438 20.45 20.76 -18.56
N GLY A 439 20.37 19.48 -18.21
CA GLY A 439 21.31 18.84 -17.27
C GLY A 439 20.93 18.98 -15.79
N GLU A 440 19.91 19.76 -15.49
CA GLU A 440 19.35 19.93 -14.14
C GLU A 440 18.08 19.09 -13.95
N TRP A 441 17.76 18.76 -12.72
CA TRP A 441 16.60 17.97 -12.37
C TRP A 441 15.46 18.85 -11.84
N ILE A 442 14.27 18.68 -12.41
CA ILE A 442 13.05 19.33 -11.93
C ILE A 442 12.17 18.28 -11.27
N SER A 443 11.83 18.50 -10.01
CA SER A 443 10.90 17.65 -9.27
C SER A 443 9.48 17.83 -9.80
N SER A 444 8.93 16.77 -10.37
CA SER A 444 7.52 16.76 -10.77
C SER A 444 6.60 16.79 -9.55
N ILE A 445 6.99 16.15 -8.44
CA ILE A 445 6.21 16.08 -7.19
C ILE A 445 6.09 17.47 -6.54
N ASP A 446 7.18 18.25 -6.49
CA ASP A 446 7.14 19.60 -5.90
C ASP A 446 6.25 20.54 -6.72
N LEU A 447 6.31 20.41 -8.05
CA LEU A 447 5.41 21.16 -8.94
C LEU A 447 3.94 20.74 -8.72
N GLU A 448 3.66 19.45 -8.65
CA GLU A 448 2.32 18.91 -8.38
C GLU A 448 1.78 19.45 -7.05
N ASN A 449 2.55 19.34 -5.98
CA ASN A 449 2.18 19.84 -4.65
C ASN A 449 1.93 21.35 -4.64
N THR A 450 2.76 22.10 -5.39
CA THR A 450 2.60 23.54 -5.48
C THR A 450 1.35 23.92 -6.26
N ILE A 451 1.08 23.26 -7.40
CA ILE A 451 -0.12 23.50 -8.22
C ILE A 451 -1.39 23.15 -7.43
N MET A 452 -1.39 22.06 -6.66
CA MET A 452 -2.53 21.65 -5.82
C MET A 452 -2.85 22.63 -4.68
N GLN A 453 -1.96 23.56 -4.33
CA GLN A 453 -2.28 24.66 -3.40
C GLN A 453 -3.14 25.76 -4.05
N HIS A 454 -3.29 25.76 -5.37
CA HIS A 454 -4.13 26.73 -6.05
C HIS A 454 -5.61 26.50 -5.72
N PRO A 455 -6.38 27.53 -5.26
CA PRO A 455 -7.74 27.34 -4.74
C PRO A 455 -8.74 26.72 -5.72
N LYS A 456 -8.50 26.87 -7.03
CA LYS A 456 -9.36 26.34 -8.10
C LYS A 456 -8.95 24.94 -8.60
N VAL A 457 -7.85 24.37 -8.10
CA VAL A 457 -7.33 23.05 -8.55
C VAL A 457 -7.84 21.95 -7.62
N LEU A 458 -8.30 20.86 -8.21
CA LEU A 458 -8.72 19.64 -7.52
C LEU A 458 -7.54 18.63 -7.46
N GLU A 459 -6.96 18.31 -8.62
CA GLU A 459 -5.82 17.40 -8.76
C GLU A 459 -4.82 17.97 -9.77
N ALA A 460 -3.54 17.66 -9.58
CA ALA A 460 -2.49 17.99 -10.54
C ALA A 460 -1.47 16.87 -10.65
N ALA A 461 -1.00 16.61 -11.87
CA ALA A 461 0.17 15.78 -12.14
C ALA A 461 1.08 16.48 -13.15
N VAL A 462 2.39 16.31 -13.01
CA VAL A 462 3.38 16.94 -13.91
C VAL A 462 4.20 15.86 -14.59
N ILE A 463 4.34 15.98 -15.91
CA ILE A 463 5.13 15.08 -16.74
C ILE A 463 6.19 15.87 -17.51
N GLY A 464 7.32 15.23 -17.79
CA GLY A 464 8.30 15.74 -18.75
C GLY A 464 7.77 15.55 -20.17
N ILE A 465 7.81 16.63 -20.96
CA ILE A 465 7.59 16.59 -22.41
C ILE A 465 8.91 16.87 -23.14
N PRO A 466 9.18 16.17 -24.26
CA PRO A 466 10.37 16.41 -25.08
C PRO A 466 10.51 17.87 -25.51
N HIS A 467 11.73 18.40 -25.44
CA HIS A 467 12.04 19.74 -25.88
C HIS A 467 13.40 19.78 -26.63
N GLU A 468 13.43 20.36 -27.82
CA GLU A 468 14.60 20.35 -28.72
C GLU A 468 15.89 20.87 -28.07
N LYS A 469 15.78 21.94 -27.27
CA LYS A 469 16.93 22.62 -26.65
C LYS A 469 17.24 22.10 -25.24
N TRP A 470 16.22 21.71 -24.48
CA TRP A 470 16.32 21.46 -23.03
C TRP A 470 16.22 19.99 -22.65
N GLN A 471 16.13 19.08 -23.59
CA GLN A 471 15.87 17.66 -23.45
C GLN A 471 14.42 17.41 -23.02
N GLU A 472 14.01 17.90 -21.85
CA GLU A 472 12.64 17.85 -21.36
C GLU A 472 12.22 19.18 -20.76
N ARG A 473 10.91 19.44 -20.80
CA ARG A 473 10.28 20.55 -20.10
C ARG A 473 9.05 20.06 -19.33
N PRO A 474 8.70 20.71 -18.19
CA PRO A 474 7.52 20.34 -17.45
C PRO A 474 6.23 20.66 -18.22
N CYS A 475 5.28 19.72 -18.20
CA CYS A 475 3.89 19.90 -18.60
C CYS A 475 2.99 19.61 -17.40
N ALA A 476 2.23 20.62 -16.97
CA ALA A 476 1.28 20.47 -15.88
C ALA A 476 -0.06 19.96 -16.41
N CYS A 477 -0.54 18.84 -15.87
CA CYS A 477 -1.84 18.28 -16.17
C CYS A 477 -2.75 18.56 -14.96
N VAL A 478 -3.78 19.39 -15.14
CA VAL A 478 -4.57 19.97 -14.06
C VAL A 478 -6.03 19.56 -14.19
N VAL A 479 -6.61 19.09 -13.10
CA VAL A 479 -8.06 18.89 -12.96
C VAL A 479 -8.61 20.05 -12.14
N PRO A 480 -9.41 20.95 -12.73
CA PRO A 480 -10.06 22.03 -11.99
C PRO A 480 -11.14 21.49 -11.05
N LYS A 481 -11.43 22.21 -9.98
CA LYS A 481 -12.66 21.98 -9.20
C LYS A 481 -13.90 22.18 -10.08
N PRO A 482 -15.00 21.45 -9.84
CA PRO A 482 -16.19 21.49 -10.70
C PRO A 482 -16.70 22.90 -11.00
N GLU A 483 -16.70 23.78 -10.00
CA GLU A 483 -17.16 25.16 -10.09
C GLU A 483 -16.22 26.08 -10.89
N HIS A 484 -15.03 25.62 -11.23
CA HIS A 484 -14.01 26.39 -11.95
C HIS A 484 -13.57 25.75 -13.27
N LYS A 485 -14.27 24.71 -13.75
CA LYS A 485 -13.89 23.89 -14.89
C LYS A 485 -13.63 24.69 -16.16
N ASP A 486 -14.47 25.68 -16.45
CA ASP A 486 -14.37 26.50 -17.66
C ASP A 486 -13.70 27.86 -17.43
N ALA A 487 -13.38 28.19 -16.17
CA ALA A 487 -12.85 29.49 -15.80
C ALA A 487 -11.34 29.52 -15.57
N LEU A 488 -10.73 28.37 -15.20
CA LEU A 488 -9.30 28.29 -14.90
C LEU A 488 -8.48 28.29 -16.20
N LYS A 489 -7.46 29.18 -16.28
CA LYS A 489 -6.61 29.35 -17.46
C LYS A 489 -5.16 28.99 -17.16
N LYS A 490 -4.39 28.62 -18.21
CA LYS A 490 -2.95 28.34 -18.16
C LYS A 490 -2.17 29.45 -17.47
N GLU A 491 -2.45 30.70 -17.86
CA GLU A 491 -1.74 31.89 -17.36
C GLU A 491 -1.91 32.07 -15.86
N GLU A 492 -3.07 31.67 -15.31
CA GLU A 492 -3.35 31.74 -13.89
C GLU A 492 -2.51 30.74 -13.09
N ILE A 493 -2.36 29.51 -13.60
CA ILE A 493 -1.47 28.50 -13.01
C ILE A 493 -0.02 28.94 -13.07
N ILE A 494 0.46 29.42 -14.22
CA ILE A 494 1.83 29.90 -14.37
C ILE A 494 2.12 31.06 -13.43
N LYS A 495 1.25 32.07 -13.39
CA LYS A 495 1.38 33.23 -12.49
C LYS A 495 1.40 32.82 -11.01
N PHE A 496 0.61 31.81 -10.63
CA PHE A 496 0.61 31.28 -9.27
C PHE A 496 1.95 30.61 -8.92
N LEU A 497 2.57 29.94 -9.89
CA LEU A 497 3.86 29.27 -9.70
C LEU A 497 5.05 30.24 -9.69
N GLU A 498 4.99 31.36 -10.41
CA GLU A 498 6.10 32.32 -10.57
C GLU A 498 6.72 32.79 -9.25
N THR A 499 5.91 32.88 -8.19
CA THR A 499 6.33 33.32 -6.85
C THR A 499 6.75 32.18 -5.93
N LYS A 500 6.59 30.92 -6.37
CA LYS A 500 6.73 29.74 -5.51
C LYS A 500 7.83 28.78 -5.94
N VAL A 501 8.18 28.81 -7.23
CA VAL A 501 9.21 27.92 -7.80
C VAL A 501 10.23 28.72 -8.61
N ALA A 502 11.38 28.11 -8.89
CA ALA A 502 12.39 28.74 -9.76
C ALA A 502 11.83 28.93 -11.18
N LYS A 503 12.18 30.03 -11.84
CA LYS A 503 11.66 30.38 -13.19
C LYS A 503 11.85 29.24 -14.21
N TRP A 504 12.95 28.54 -14.14
CA TRP A 504 13.26 27.43 -15.06
C TRP A 504 12.48 26.13 -14.76
N TRP A 505 11.76 26.09 -13.63
CA TRP A 505 10.82 25.02 -13.28
C TRP A 505 9.41 25.24 -13.84
N LEU A 506 9.09 26.48 -14.27
CA LEU A 506 7.76 26.79 -14.77
C LEU A 506 7.39 25.86 -15.94
N PRO A 507 6.16 25.29 -15.92
CA PRO A 507 5.70 24.46 -17.01
C PRO A 507 5.60 25.23 -18.32
N ASP A 508 6.11 24.65 -19.39
CA ASP A 508 5.94 25.19 -20.74
C ASP A 508 4.49 24.99 -21.22
N GLU A 509 3.85 23.91 -20.77
CA GLU A 509 2.47 23.59 -21.10
C GLU A 509 1.62 23.30 -19.85
N VAL A 510 0.34 23.69 -19.94
CA VAL A 510 -0.70 23.35 -18.96
C VAL A 510 -1.88 22.73 -19.71
N VAL A 511 -2.21 21.49 -19.41
CA VAL A 511 -3.32 20.75 -20.01
C VAL A 511 -4.39 20.53 -18.96
N PHE A 512 -5.62 20.95 -19.27
CA PHE A 512 -6.77 20.70 -18.39
C PHE A 512 -7.43 19.39 -18.75
N LEU A 513 -7.69 18.57 -17.73
CA LEU A 513 -8.28 17.24 -17.84
C LEU A 513 -9.53 17.12 -16.96
N ASN A 514 -10.39 16.17 -17.27
CA ASN A 514 -11.52 15.82 -16.41
C ASN A 514 -11.07 14.97 -15.21
N GLU A 515 -10.06 14.13 -15.42
CA GLU A 515 -9.46 13.27 -14.40
C GLU A 515 -8.02 12.94 -14.76
N ILE A 516 -7.20 12.61 -13.75
CA ILE A 516 -5.86 12.07 -13.93
C ILE A 516 -5.94 10.54 -13.83
N PRO A 517 -5.41 9.79 -14.83
CA PRO A 517 -5.37 8.33 -14.77
C PRO A 517 -4.70 7.83 -13.50
N LYS A 518 -5.29 6.81 -12.88
CA LYS A 518 -4.79 6.20 -11.63
C LYS A 518 -4.43 4.73 -11.84
N THR A 519 -3.43 4.27 -11.14
CA THR A 519 -3.06 2.85 -11.09
C THR A 519 -4.09 2.05 -10.31
N SER A 520 -4.00 0.72 -10.36
CA SER A 520 -4.85 -0.20 -9.58
C SER A 520 -4.82 0.02 -8.06
N VAL A 521 -3.86 0.79 -7.55
CA VAL A 521 -3.72 1.13 -6.12
C VAL A 521 -4.01 2.60 -5.83
N GLY A 522 -4.59 3.34 -6.78
CA GLY A 522 -5.02 4.73 -6.60
C GLY A 522 -3.93 5.79 -6.75
N LYS A 523 -2.71 5.44 -7.22
CA LYS A 523 -1.63 6.40 -7.53
C LYS A 523 -1.81 6.97 -8.94
N PHE A 524 -1.39 8.20 -9.18
CA PHE A 524 -1.38 8.78 -10.53
C PHE A 524 -0.51 7.94 -11.49
N SER A 525 -1.06 7.61 -12.65
CA SER A 525 -0.35 6.89 -13.70
C SER A 525 0.22 7.87 -14.72
N LYS A 526 1.45 8.37 -14.49
CA LYS A 526 2.11 9.25 -15.45
C LYS A 526 2.35 8.59 -16.83
N LYS A 527 2.49 7.27 -16.86
CA LYS A 527 2.57 6.49 -18.11
C LYS A 527 1.32 6.64 -18.96
N ASP A 528 0.15 6.45 -18.34
CA ASP A 528 -1.12 6.56 -19.07
C ASP A 528 -1.47 8.03 -19.35
N LEU A 529 -1.07 8.93 -18.44
CA LEU A 529 -1.19 10.36 -18.64
C LEU A 529 -0.42 10.83 -19.89
N ARG A 530 0.83 10.34 -20.10
CA ARG A 530 1.61 10.63 -21.33
C ARG A 530 0.90 10.14 -22.60
N LYS A 531 0.23 8.99 -22.57
CA LYS A 531 -0.55 8.49 -23.72
C LYS A 531 -1.71 9.40 -24.11
N ILE A 532 -2.28 10.11 -23.13
CA ILE A 532 -3.37 11.08 -23.33
C ILE A 532 -2.81 12.43 -23.80
N VAL A 533 -1.81 12.92 -23.10
CA VAL A 533 -1.33 14.31 -23.26
C VAL A 533 -0.42 14.49 -24.48
N PHE A 534 0.45 13.52 -24.81
CA PHE A 534 1.36 13.65 -25.95
C PHE A 534 0.63 13.85 -27.29
N PRO A 535 -0.44 13.08 -27.60
CA PRO A 535 -1.25 13.36 -28.79
C PRO A 535 -1.92 14.74 -28.77
N MET A 536 -2.41 15.20 -27.62
CA MET A 536 -3.03 16.52 -27.48
C MET A 536 -2.07 17.67 -27.80
N LEU A 537 -0.80 17.50 -27.46
CA LEU A 537 0.26 18.49 -27.70
C LEU A 537 1.02 18.27 -29.02
N ASN A 538 0.65 17.28 -29.83
CA ASN A 538 1.38 16.85 -31.03
C ASN A 538 2.86 16.53 -30.76
N VAL A 539 3.16 16.03 -29.56
CA VAL A 539 4.52 15.68 -29.13
C VAL A 539 4.80 14.21 -29.40
N LYS A 540 5.90 13.88 -30.06
CA LYS A 540 6.36 12.50 -30.22
C LYS A 540 7.11 12.08 -28.97
N ALA A 541 6.81 10.88 -28.45
CA ALA A 541 7.60 10.29 -27.38
C ALA A 541 9.07 10.15 -27.82
N PHE A 542 10.02 10.37 -26.87
CA PHE A 542 11.42 10.02 -27.15
C PHE A 542 11.49 8.55 -27.57
N GLY A 543 12.07 8.28 -28.73
CA GLY A 543 12.44 6.93 -29.11
C GLY A 543 13.34 6.33 -28.02
N LYS A 544 12.97 5.12 -27.54
CA LYS A 544 13.83 4.31 -26.67
C LYS A 544 15.06 3.87 -27.43
#